data_726d44280797a52deec29a5ad77ff31e
#
_entry.id   726d44280797a52deec29a5ad77ff31e
#
_cell.length_a   1.000
_cell.length_b   1.000
_cell.length_c   1.000
_cell.angle_alpha   90.00
_cell.angle_beta   90.00
_cell.angle_gamma   90.00
#
_symmetry.space_group_name_H-M   'P 1'
#
loop_
_entity.id
_entity.type
_entity.pdbx_description
1 polymer ?
#
loop_
_entity_poly.entity_id
_entity_poly.type
_entity_poly.pdbx_seq_one_letter_code
_entity_poly.pdbx_strand_id
1 'polypeptide(L)'
;MLVAKNLELAGCYHQEPMSYPALLTWCEEQAELFGPYIADTGEYLEQAVSEGKKVVLEAQLGAMRDIDYGIFPYTSSSSTISAYGPIGAGIPGKSLDHVIGVLK
;
A
#
# COMPACT_ATOMS: atom_id res chain seq x y z
N MET A 1 19.54 8.02 -10.27
CA MET A 1 18.84 6.80 -9.82
C MET A 1 18.97 5.65 -10.83
N LEU A 2 18.61 5.80 -12.12
CA LEU A 2 18.72 4.73 -13.14
C LEU A 2 20.13 4.16 -13.29
N VAL A 3 21.17 5.01 -13.32
CA VAL A 3 22.58 4.58 -13.44
C VAL A 3 22.95 3.61 -12.30
N ALA A 4 22.60 3.96 -11.05
CA ALA A 4 22.90 3.09 -9.90
C ALA A 4 22.16 1.74 -10.00
N LYS A 5 20.92 1.74 -10.43
CA LYS A 5 20.15 0.50 -10.64
C LYS A 5 20.70 -0.36 -11.79
N ASN A 6 21.16 0.28 -12.86
CA ASN A 6 21.80 -0.45 -13.95
C ASN A 6 23.14 -1.08 -13.55
N LEU A 7 23.91 -0.43 -12.68
CA LEU A 7 25.14 -1.04 -12.11
C LEU A 7 24.80 -2.26 -11.24
N GLU A 8 23.73 -2.17 -10.46
CA GLU A 8 23.24 -3.31 -9.65
C GLU A 8 22.73 -4.45 -10.55
N LEU A 9 21.93 -4.13 -11.58
CA LEU A 9 21.45 -5.12 -12.54
C LEU A 9 22.57 -5.85 -13.25
N ALA A 10 23.55 -5.13 -13.79
CA ALA A 10 24.67 -5.73 -14.49
C ALA A 10 25.62 -6.48 -13.54
N GLY A 11 25.99 -5.87 -12.41
CA GLY A 11 27.01 -6.39 -11.52
C GLY A 11 26.54 -7.53 -10.60
N CYS A 12 25.30 -7.49 -10.11
CA CYS A 12 24.78 -8.45 -9.16
C CYS A 12 23.85 -9.49 -9.80
N TYR A 13 23.06 -9.09 -10.78
CA TYR A 13 22.04 -9.94 -11.37
C TYR A 13 22.37 -10.41 -12.80
N HIS A 14 23.47 -9.94 -13.38
CA HIS A 14 23.90 -10.27 -14.75
C HIS A 14 22.80 -10.03 -15.79
N GLN A 15 22.04 -8.94 -15.59
CA GLN A 15 20.95 -8.51 -16.46
C GLN A 15 21.37 -7.32 -17.30
N GLU A 16 20.78 -7.19 -18.48
CA GLU A 16 21.02 -6.05 -19.36
C GLU A 16 20.55 -4.74 -18.72
N PRO A 17 21.36 -3.67 -18.82
CA PRO A 17 20.96 -2.35 -18.34
C PRO A 17 19.75 -1.81 -19.10
N MET A 18 18.83 -1.21 -18.37
CA MET A 18 17.68 -0.53 -18.96
C MET A 18 18.07 0.85 -19.50
N SER A 19 17.73 1.16 -20.74
CA SER A 19 17.94 2.51 -21.27
C SER A 19 16.88 3.50 -20.76
N TYR A 20 17.25 4.78 -20.66
CA TYR A 20 16.30 5.81 -20.24
C TYR A 20 15.08 5.92 -21.17
N PRO A 21 15.23 5.90 -22.53
CA PRO A 21 14.08 5.91 -23.42
C PRO A 21 13.14 4.72 -23.21
N ALA A 22 13.68 3.51 -23.03
CA ALA A 22 12.86 2.32 -22.79
C ALA A 22 12.08 2.43 -21.47
N LEU A 23 12.72 2.94 -20.42
CA LEU A 23 12.04 3.19 -19.14
C LEU A 23 10.94 4.24 -19.26
N LEU A 24 11.20 5.33 -19.99
CA LEU A 24 10.21 6.38 -20.21
C LEU A 24 8.99 5.85 -20.97
N THR A 25 9.21 5.15 -22.08
CA THR A 25 8.11 4.54 -22.85
C THR A 25 7.28 3.60 -21.97
N TRP A 26 7.93 2.74 -21.19
CA TRP A 26 7.22 1.88 -20.26
C TRP A 26 6.38 2.67 -19.24
N CYS A 27 6.93 3.75 -18.66
CA CYS A 27 6.19 4.61 -17.73
C CYS A 27 4.96 5.26 -18.40
N GLU A 28 5.11 5.73 -19.65
CA GLU A 28 4.03 6.33 -20.42
C GLU A 28 2.90 5.31 -20.71
N GLU A 29 3.26 4.11 -21.13
CA GLU A 29 2.30 3.00 -21.32
C GLU A 29 1.57 2.64 -20.01
N GLN A 30 2.28 2.58 -18.89
CA GLN A 30 1.66 2.34 -17.58
C GLN A 30 0.75 3.50 -17.16
N ALA A 31 1.16 4.75 -17.44
CA ALA A 31 0.34 5.92 -17.14
C ALA A 31 -0.97 5.94 -17.92
N GLU A 32 -0.95 5.56 -19.20
CA GLU A 32 -2.17 5.40 -20.00
C GLU A 32 -3.07 4.29 -19.45
N LEU A 33 -2.49 3.14 -19.10
CA LEU A 33 -3.24 1.99 -18.61
C LEU A 33 -3.86 2.24 -17.24
N PHE A 34 -3.11 2.81 -16.31
CA PHE A 34 -3.53 2.94 -14.89
C PHE A 34 -4.08 4.32 -14.56
N GLY A 35 -3.78 5.35 -15.37
CA GLY A 35 -4.23 6.72 -15.13
C GLY A 35 -5.73 6.85 -14.80
N PRO A 36 -6.64 6.17 -15.53
CA PRO A 36 -8.08 6.21 -15.25
C PRO A 36 -8.48 5.65 -13.87
N TYR A 37 -7.60 4.88 -13.22
CA TYR A 37 -7.84 4.26 -11.91
C TYR A 37 -7.15 5.00 -10.76
N ILE A 38 -6.40 6.06 -11.04
CA ILE A 38 -5.71 6.86 -10.04
C ILE A 38 -6.65 7.98 -9.59
N ALA A 39 -6.95 8.02 -8.30
CA ALA A 39 -7.79 9.03 -7.68
C ALA A 39 -7.33 9.34 -6.25
N ASP A 40 -7.82 10.44 -5.68
CA ASP A 40 -7.73 10.66 -4.23
C ASP A 40 -8.70 9.72 -3.52
N THR A 41 -8.16 8.60 -3.05
CA THR A 41 -8.94 7.54 -2.39
C THR A 41 -9.43 7.96 -1.01
N GLY A 42 -8.73 8.88 -0.33
CA GLY A 42 -9.16 9.43 0.96
C GLY A 42 -10.42 10.27 0.79
N GLU A 43 -10.43 11.20 -0.17
CA GLU A 43 -11.60 12.00 -0.50
C GLU A 43 -12.80 11.13 -0.94
N TYR A 44 -12.54 10.14 -1.80
CA TYR A 44 -13.56 9.19 -2.23
C TYR A 44 -14.20 8.43 -1.06
N LEU A 45 -13.40 7.94 -0.12
CA LEU A 45 -13.88 7.20 1.05
C LEU A 45 -14.62 8.12 2.04
N GLU A 46 -14.12 9.34 2.24
CA GLU A 46 -14.81 10.33 3.08
C GLU A 46 -16.21 10.64 2.54
N GLN A 47 -16.32 10.84 1.23
CA GLN A 47 -17.61 11.03 0.57
C GLN A 47 -18.50 9.79 0.72
N ALA A 48 -17.96 8.59 0.48
CA ALA A 48 -18.72 7.34 0.60
C ALA A 48 -19.30 7.16 2.01
N VAL A 49 -18.52 7.45 3.05
CA VAL A 49 -18.98 7.38 4.45
C VAL A 49 -20.04 8.46 4.71
N SER A 50 -19.86 9.68 4.21
CA SER A 50 -20.84 10.76 4.37
C SER A 50 -22.19 10.46 3.71
N GLU A 51 -22.17 9.70 2.63
CA GLU A 51 -23.37 9.19 1.93
C GLU A 51 -24.00 7.96 2.64
N GLY A 52 -23.46 7.53 3.76
CA GLY A 52 -23.95 6.38 4.53
C GLY A 52 -23.58 5.00 3.95
N LYS A 53 -22.61 4.96 3.04
CA LYS A 53 -22.09 3.70 2.51
C LYS A 53 -21.31 2.93 3.58
N LYS A 54 -21.40 1.61 3.55
CA LYS A 54 -20.64 0.73 4.42
C LYS A 54 -19.28 0.48 3.81
N VAL A 55 -18.22 0.73 4.58
CA VAL A 55 -16.83 0.50 4.18
C VAL A 55 -16.30 -0.69 4.97
N VAL A 56 -15.71 -1.65 4.29
CA VAL A 56 -15.01 -2.79 4.90
C VAL A 56 -13.53 -2.60 4.69
N LEU A 57 -12.78 -2.63 5.80
CA LEU A 57 -11.32 -2.55 5.78
C LEU A 57 -10.76 -3.95 6.04
N GLU A 58 -10.00 -4.48 5.10
CA GLU A 58 -9.30 -5.74 5.25
C GLU A 58 -7.82 -5.48 5.56
N ALA A 59 -7.39 -5.93 6.74
CA ALA A 59 -5.99 -5.94 7.14
C ALA A 59 -5.49 -7.38 7.25
N GLN A 60 -4.20 -7.56 7.35
CA GLN A 60 -3.58 -8.88 7.43
C GLN A 60 -2.59 -8.97 8.60
N LEU A 61 -2.06 -10.15 8.85
CA LEU A 61 -0.98 -10.49 9.78
C LEU A 61 -1.35 -10.52 11.28
N GLY A 62 -2.37 -9.80 11.72
CA GLY A 62 -2.82 -9.79 13.12
C GLY A 62 -1.99 -8.92 14.07
N ALA A 63 -2.58 -8.57 15.20
CA ALA A 63 -2.05 -7.60 16.17
C ALA A 63 -0.69 -8.00 16.77
N MET A 64 -0.44 -9.30 16.97
CA MET A 64 0.84 -9.78 17.53
C MET A 64 2.03 -9.56 16.60
N ARG A 65 1.80 -9.22 15.34
CA ARG A 65 2.82 -8.93 14.33
C ARG A 65 2.89 -7.45 13.95
N ASP A 66 2.20 -6.61 14.69
CA ASP A 66 2.24 -5.16 14.51
C ASP A 66 3.66 -4.63 14.71
N ILE A 67 4.04 -3.60 13.91
CA ILE A 67 5.39 -3.05 13.96
C ILE A 67 5.73 -2.44 15.32
N ASP A 68 4.75 -1.80 15.97
CA ASP A 68 4.95 -1.09 17.25
C ASP A 68 4.56 -1.94 18.45
N TYR A 69 3.47 -2.70 18.34
CA TYR A 69 2.85 -3.41 19.48
C TYR A 69 2.97 -4.93 19.37
N GLY A 70 3.57 -5.43 18.31
CA GLY A 70 3.77 -6.87 18.12
C GLY A 70 4.88 -7.46 18.97
N ILE A 71 5.05 -8.78 18.86
CA ILE A 71 6.06 -9.54 19.61
C ILE A 71 7.37 -9.56 18.83
N PHE A 72 8.32 -8.69 19.21
CA PHE A 72 9.66 -8.68 18.60
C PHE A 72 10.41 -10.00 18.88
N PRO A 73 11.14 -10.62 17.91
CA PRO A 73 11.46 -10.10 16.58
C PRO A 73 10.47 -10.56 15.48
N TYR A 74 9.31 -11.08 15.83
CA TYR A 74 8.34 -11.67 14.89
C TYR A 74 7.35 -10.66 14.33
N THR A 75 7.69 -9.37 14.39
CA THR A 75 6.88 -8.28 13.85
C THR A 75 6.95 -8.20 12.32
N SER A 76 5.93 -7.61 11.71
CA SER A 76 5.93 -7.21 10.31
C SER A 76 6.47 -5.78 10.17
N SER A 77 6.56 -5.29 8.93
CA SER A 77 6.96 -3.92 8.62
C SER A 77 5.77 -2.94 8.58
N SER A 78 4.60 -3.35 9.03
CA SER A 78 3.36 -2.58 8.90
C SER A 78 2.53 -2.57 10.18
N SER A 79 1.66 -1.56 10.30
CA SER A 79 0.66 -1.49 11.36
C SER A 79 -0.49 -2.43 11.06
N THR A 80 -0.68 -3.45 11.89
CA THR A 80 -1.65 -4.53 11.69
C THR A 80 -2.81 -4.49 12.67
N ILE A 81 -2.82 -3.55 13.63
CA ILE A 81 -3.94 -3.34 14.54
C ILE A 81 -5.10 -2.62 13.86
N SER A 82 -6.32 -2.98 14.22
CA SER A 82 -7.55 -2.46 13.59
C SER A 82 -7.68 -0.94 13.68
N ALA A 83 -7.22 -0.33 14.77
CA ALA A 83 -7.25 1.12 14.96
C ALA A 83 -6.49 1.90 13.86
N TYR A 84 -5.55 1.28 13.18
CA TYR A 84 -4.81 1.89 12.08
C TYR A 84 -5.57 1.86 10.75
N GLY A 85 -6.62 1.05 10.64
CA GLY A 85 -7.42 0.90 9.41
C GLY A 85 -7.91 2.23 8.84
N PRO A 86 -8.65 3.06 9.60
CA PRO A 86 -9.10 4.36 9.12
C PRO A 86 -7.94 5.31 8.75
N ILE A 87 -6.83 5.27 9.47
CA ILE A 87 -5.64 6.08 9.19
C ILE A 87 -5.03 5.66 7.84
N GLY A 88 -4.81 4.36 7.66
CA GLY A 88 -4.27 3.81 6.41
C GLY A 88 -5.18 4.01 5.20
N ALA A 89 -6.48 4.08 5.42
CA ALA A 89 -7.48 4.36 4.39
C ALA A 89 -7.64 5.85 4.05
N GLY A 90 -6.96 6.76 4.75
CA GLY A 90 -7.05 8.20 4.53
C GLY A 90 -8.28 8.87 5.14
N ILE A 91 -8.97 8.21 6.08
CA ILE A 91 -10.15 8.71 6.81
C ILE A 91 -9.94 8.67 8.34
N PRO A 92 -8.88 9.31 8.87
CA PRO A 92 -8.42 9.13 10.26
C PRO A 92 -9.43 9.56 11.33
N GLY A 93 -10.42 10.38 10.98
CA GLY A 93 -11.47 10.83 11.92
C GLY A 93 -12.62 9.84 12.11
N LYS A 94 -12.61 8.70 11.42
CA LYS A 94 -13.71 7.72 11.49
C LYS A 94 -13.42 6.63 12.50
N SER A 95 -14.45 6.24 13.25
CA SER A 95 -14.42 5.09 14.16
C SER A 95 -14.83 3.81 13.41
N LEU A 96 -14.39 2.68 13.94
CA LEU A 96 -14.83 1.36 13.48
C LEU A 96 -16.07 0.93 14.28
N ASP A 97 -17.15 0.57 13.60
CA ASP A 97 -18.36 0.04 14.24
C ASP A 97 -18.12 -1.39 14.75
N HIS A 98 -17.41 -2.19 13.95
CA HIS A 98 -17.12 -3.59 14.24
C HIS A 98 -15.70 -3.97 13.86
N VAL A 99 -15.09 -4.83 14.67
CA VAL A 99 -13.79 -5.45 14.38
C VAL A 99 -13.96 -6.95 14.44
N ILE A 100 -13.58 -7.62 13.34
CA ILE A 100 -13.65 -9.07 13.22
C ILE A 100 -12.23 -9.62 13.18
N GLY A 101 -11.89 -10.47 14.13
CA GLY A 101 -10.62 -11.21 14.15
C GLY A 101 -10.83 -12.62 13.60
N VAL A 102 -9.97 -13.00 12.64
CA VAL A 102 -9.94 -14.37 12.12
C VAL A 102 -8.73 -15.07 12.71
N LEU A 103 -8.97 -16.18 13.39
CA LEU A 103 -7.95 -17.04 13.99
C LEU A 103 -7.84 -18.33 13.18
N LYS A 104 -6.61 -18.82 13.05
CA LYS A 104 -6.30 -20.08 12.38
C LYS A 104 -5.66 -21.05 13.34
#